data_c8652519b13a693216b3456b1366617d
#
_entry.id   c8652519b13a693216b3456b1366617d
#
_cell.length_a   1.000
_cell.length_b   1.000
_cell.length_c   1.000
_cell.angle_alpha   90.00
_cell.angle_beta   90.00
_cell.angle_gamma   90.00
#
_symmetry.space_group_name_H-M   'P 1'
#
loop_
_entity.id
_entity.type
_entity.pdbx_description
1 polymer ?
#
loop_
_entity_poly.entity_id
_entity_poly.type
_entity_poly.pdbx_seq_one_letter_code
_entity_poly.pdbx_strand_id
1 'polypeptide(L)'
;MIVFHYTDIDNLASVLSVTSRTNQRLVLKAKHRCFLNDDAQCTFGRYILPSCIKAIEDELHVDPKMAVAPLLQQPRCLDLILQGINTYDDRKQGLDSFVLSFSEDQDNTELWEKHGNGGRGIALGFDTDKLQPDYNRFVNVFKKKCTYWSEDIKKHDFKLDPTSTLYKSILDTYKMMTDTRVIDSFSAIYGKESTAGVVSQRIKNTLAQNIITTFDVFNKQDVWRNEKEYRISLSPMPVDIEFLKDKNGDYIPYANVQFPIASLRMLVIGPRCGRNSYGMVKSLFMQRGISQDIQVLESSIRLR
;
A
#
# COMPACT_ATOMS: atom_id res chain seq x y z
N MET A 1 8.21 -8.49 -14.30
CA MET A 1 9.23 -7.60 -13.68
C MET A 1 9.68 -8.23 -12.37
N ILE A 2 10.97 -8.07 -11.98
CA ILE A 2 11.44 -8.52 -10.65
C ILE A 2 11.49 -7.33 -9.70
N VAL A 3 10.98 -7.53 -8.46
CA VAL A 3 11.06 -6.56 -7.37
C VAL A 3 11.60 -7.23 -6.11
N PHE A 4 12.30 -6.49 -5.26
CA PHE A 4 13.10 -7.02 -4.16
C PHE A 4 12.58 -6.56 -2.80
N HIS A 5 12.35 -7.50 -1.90
CA HIS A 5 12.03 -7.24 -0.51
C HIS A 5 13.27 -7.44 0.35
N TYR A 6 13.77 -6.35 0.94
CA TYR A 6 14.92 -6.38 1.83
C TYR A 6 14.49 -6.72 3.25
N THR A 7 15.20 -7.63 3.88
CA THR A 7 14.90 -8.07 5.25
C THR A 7 16.14 -8.63 5.94
N ASP A 8 16.06 -8.84 7.25
CA ASP A 8 17.09 -9.54 7.99
C ASP A 8 17.19 -11.00 7.54
N ILE A 9 18.41 -11.56 7.50
CA ILE A 9 18.65 -12.95 7.14
C ILE A 9 17.98 -13.91 8.13
N ASP A 10 17.85 -13.53 9.40
CA ASP A 10 17.20 -14.30 10.45
C ASP A 10 15.69 -14.52 10.18
N ASN A 11 15.09 -13.64 9.38
CA ASN A 11 13.70 -13.77 8.96
C ASN A 11 13.48 -14.82 7.86
N LEU A 12 14.54 -15.30 7.19
CA LEU A 12 14.40 -16.19 6.04
C LEU A 12 13.61 -17.46 6.38
N ALA A 13 13.89 -18.08 7.52
CA ALA A 13 13.20 -19.30 7.93
C ALA A 13 11.69 -19.10 8.14
N SER A 14 11.27 -17.94 8.66
CA SER A 14 9.86 -17.59 8.85
C SER A 14 9.19 -17.21 7.53
N VAL A 15 9.91 -16.52 6.64
CA VAL A 15 9.42 -16.19 5.29
C VAL A 15 9.15 -17.47 4.48
N LEU A 16 10.02 -18.46 4.59
CA LEU A 16 9.90 -19.77 3.93
C LEU A 16 8.99 -20.73 4.73
N SER A 17 7.93 -20.25 5.35
CA SER A 17 7.03 -21.11 6.11
C SER A 17 6.26 -22.04 5.18
N VAL A 18 6.69 -23.29 5.15
CA VAL A 18 6.10 -24.35 4.33
C VAL A 18 4.92 -24.97 5.06
N THR A 19 3.72 -24.77 4.57
CA THR A 19 2.51 -25.39 5.13
C THR A 19 2.34 -26.86 4.71
N SER A 20 2.85 -27.24 3.54
CA SER A 20 2.95 -28.62 3.07
C SER A 20 3.90 -28.73 1.88
N ARG A 21 4.37 -29.96 1.57
CA ARG A 21 5.22 -30.20 0.37
C ARG A 21 4.53 -29.84 -0.95
N THR A 22 3.20 -29.92 -0.99
CA THR A 22 2.39 -29.67 -2.19
C THR A 22 1.91 -28.22 -2.31
N ASN A 23 1.91 -27.45 -1.22
CA ASN A 23 1.45 -26.06 -1.21
C ASN A 23 2.46 -25.17 -0.49
N GLN A 24 3.60 -24.95 -1.13
CA GLN A 24 4.67 -24.12 -0.59
C GLN A 24 4.31 -22.65 -0.77
N ARG A 25 4.22 -21.95 0.35
CA ARG A 25 3.94 -20.51 0.38
C ARG A 25 5.04 -19.75 1.11
N LEU A 26 5.27 -18.55 0.65
CA LEU A 26 6.07 -17.54 1.33
C LEU A 26 5.15 -16.68 2.18
N VAL A 27 5.61 -16.27 3.34
CA VAL A 27 4.86 -15.36 4.22
C VAL A 27 5.67 -14.09 4.42
N LEU A 28 5.13 -12.96 3.99
CA LEU A 28 5.68 -11.64 4.27
C LEU A 28 4.75 -10.89 5.24
N LYS A 29 5.32 -10.02 6.07
CA LYS A 29 4.57 -9.22 7.05
C LYS A 29 4.31 -7.83 6.49
N ALA A 30 3.07 -7.56 6.11
CA ALA A 30 2.63 -6.21 5.76
C ALA A 30 2.42 -5.41 7.04
N LYS A 31 3.03 -4.23 7.17
CA LYS A 31 2.85 -3.33 8.31
C LYS A 31 1.71 -2.37 8.05
N HIS A 32 1.00 -1.99 9.09
CA HIS A 32 0.03 -0.91 8.97
C HIS A 32 0.74 0.40 8.53
N ARG A 33 0.10 1.15 7.63
CA ARG A 33 0.68 2.34 6.98
C ARG A 33 1.22 3.40 7.94
N CYS A 34 0.59 3.59 9.10
CA CYS A 34 1.04 4.55 10.11
C CYS A 34 2.30 4.13 10.87
N PHE A 35 2.79 2.90 10.67
CA PHE A 35 4.01 2.36 11.26
C PHE A 35 5.12 2.11 10.23
N LEU A 36 5.00 2.70 9.06
CA LEU A 36 6.09 2.77 8.10
C LEU A 36 7.14 3.77 8.61
N ASN A 37 8.40 3.55 8.24
CA ASN A 37 9.54 4.31 8.77
C ASN A 37 9.56 5.81 8.43
N ASP A 38 8.58 6.27 7.67
CA ASP A 38 8.47 7.66 7.21
C ASP A 38 7.03 8.14 7.44
N ASP A 39 6.83 8.94 8.47
CA ASP A 39 5.54 9.52 8.85
C ASP A 39 4.91 10.37 7.72
N ALA A 40 5.74 10.89 6.81
CA ALA A 40 5.28 11.69 5.68
C ALA A 40 4.78 10.84 4.50
N GLN A 41 5.13 9.55 4.43
CA GLN A 41 4.84 8.71 3.26
C GLN A 41 3.35 8.56 2.97
N CYS A 42 2.53 8.42 4.00
CA CYS A 42 1.09 8.18 3.84
C CYS A 42 0.22 9.43 3.88
N THR A 43 0.82 10.62 3.93
CA THR A 43 0.09 11.89 4.01
C THR A 43 0.35 12.80 2.82
N PHE A 44 1.35 12.48 1.99
CA PHE A 44 1.77 13.33 0.87
C PHE A 44 0.67 13.49 -0.19
N GLY A 45 -0.06 12.42 -0.49
CA GLY A 45 -1.17 12.46 -1.43
C GLY A 45 -2.25 13.47 -1.08
N ARG A 46 -2.43 13.76 0.21
CA ARG A 46 -3.40 14.76 0.70
C ARG A 46 -3.10 16.17 0.19
N TYR A 47 -1.83 16.50 -0.03
CA TYR A 47 -1.44 17.84 -0.51
C TYR A 47 -1.76 18.05 -1.98
N ILE A 48 -1.65 17.02 -2.81
CA ILE A 48 -1.90 17.10 -4.25
C ILE A 48 -3.36 16.79 -4.62
N LEU A 49 -4.07 16.11 -3.74
CA LEU A 49 -5.43 15.65 -3.99
C LEU A 49 -6.43 16.76 -4.32
N PRO A 50 -6.43 17.94 -3.65
CA PRO A 50 -7.33 19.03 -4.00
C PRO A 50 -7.19 19.47 -5.46
N SER A 51 -5.97 19.58 -5.96
CA SER A 51 -5.70 19.95 -7.36
C SER A 51 -6.16 18.86 -8.33
N CYS A 52 -5.99 17.59 -7.96
CA CYS A 52 -6.47 16.46 -8.77
C CYS A 52 -8.00 16.47 -8.91
N ILE A 53 -8.70 16.69 -7.80
CA ILE A 53 -10.18 16.70 -7.79
C ILE A 53 -10.72 17.89 -8.56
N LYS A 54 -10.12 19.09 -8.38
CA LYS A 54 -10.49 20.25 -9.15
C LYS A 54 -10.35 20.01 -10.65
N ALA A 55 -9.25 19.39 -11.09
CA ALA A 55 -9.05 19.06 -12.49
C ALA A 55 -10.13 18.11 -13.03
N ILE A 56 -10.59 17.12 -12.22
CA ILE A 56 -11.69 16.23 -12.59
C ILE A 56 -13.03 16.98 -12.69
N GLU A 57 -13.33 17.84 -11.74
CA GLU A 57 -14.56 18.63 -11.76
C GLU A 57 -14.60 19.60 -12.96
N ASP A 58 -13.47 20.23 -13.29
CA ASP A 58 -13.34 21.10 -14.46
C ASP A 58 -13.54 20.31 -15.77
N GLU A 59 -12.98 19.11 -15.89
CA GLU A 59 -13.12 18.23 -17.06
C GLU A 59 -14.55 17.73 -17.23
N LEU A 60 -15.24 17.41 -16.15
CA LEU A 60 -16.62 16.94 -16.16
C LEU A 60 -17.63 18.08 -16.32
N HIS A 61 -17.18 19.33 -16.45
CA HIS A 61 -18.03 20.52 -16.54
C HIS A 61 -19.08 20.56 -15.41
N VAL A 62 -18.68 20.21 -14.20
CA VAL A 62 -19.57 20.22 -13.05
C VAL A 62 -20.00 21.65 -12.75
N ASP A 63 -21.30 21.92 -12.83
CA ASP A 63 -21.85 23.22 -12.43
C ASP A 63 -21.55 23.44 -10.92
N PRO A 64 -20.76 24.48 -10.57
CA PRO A 64 -20.45 24.76 -9.17
C PRO A 64 -21.70 25.04 -8.30
N LYS A 65 -22.84 25.35 -8.96
CA LYS A 65 -24.11 25.61 -8.28
C LYS A 65 -25.00 24.39 -8.15
N MET A 66 -24.67 23.28 -8.82
CA MET A 66 -25.37 22.03 -8.60
C MET A 66 -24.97 21.45 -7.25
N ALA A 67 -25.91 21.45 -6.34
CA ALA A 67 -25.80 20.64 -5.14
C ALA A 67 -25.63 19.17 -5.58
N VAL A 68 -24.59 18.52 -5.09
CA VAL A 68 -24.29 17.10 -5.37
C VAL A 68 -25.45 16.20 -5.06
N ALA A 69 -26.26 16.57 -4.08
CA ALA A 69 -27.63 16.14 -3.89
C ALA A 69 -28.35 17.24 -3.09
N PRO A 70 -29.59 17.59 -3.44
CA PRO A 70 -30.37 18.56 -2.66
C PRO A 70 -30.46 18.18 -1.17
N LEU A 71 -30.39 16.89 -0.86
CA LEU A 71 -30.40 16.31 0.50
C LEU A 71 -29.11 16.56 1.29
N LEU A 72 -27.97 16.74 0.62
CA LEU A 72 -26.68 16.85 1.31
C LEU A 72 -26.29 18.30 1.62
N GLN A 73 -27.04 19.28 1.09
CA GLN A 73 -26.81 20.72 1.30
C GLN A 73 -25.35 21.16 1.06
N GLN A 74 -24.58 20.40 0.29
CA GLN A 74 -23.15 20.65 0.06
C GLN A 74 -22.85 20.80 -1.45
N PRO A 75 -22.13 21.85 -1.84
CA PRO A 75 -22.10 22.28 -3.24
C PRO A 75 -21.13 21.48 -4.13
N ARG A 76 -20.17 20.71 -3.59
CA ARG A 76 -19.12 20.08 -4.40
C ARG A 76 -18.63 18.76 -3.83
N CYS A 77 -18.32 17.81 -4.71
CA CYS A 77 -17.67 16.54 -4.35
C CYS A 77 -16.30 16.78 -3.69
N LEU A 78 -15.55 17.77 -4.16
CA LEU A 78 -14.27 18.19 -3.58
C LEU A 78 -14.39 18.50 -2.09
N ASP A 79 -15.37 19.31 -1.70
CA ASP A 79 -15.53 19.73 -0.30
C ASP A 79 -15.84 18.53 0.62
N LEU A 80 -16.63 17.58 0.12
CA LEU A 80 -16.93 16.34 0.84
C LEU A 80 -15.68 15.46 1.02
N ILE A 81 -14.88 15.33 -0.04
CA ILE A 81 -13.65 14.54 -0.01
C ILE A 81 -12.63 15.17 0.93
N LEU A 82 -12.39 16.47 0.81
CA LEU A 82 -11.47 17.19 1.70
C LEU A 82 -11.93 17.13 3.16
N GLN A 83 -13.22 17.26 3.41
CA GLN A 83 -13.77 17.13 4.75
C GLN A 83 -13.58 15.69 5.27
N GLY A 84 -13.79 14.67 4.45
CA GLY A 84 -13.55 13.27 4.79
C GLY A 84 -12.09 13.02 5.14
N ILE A 85 -11.15 13.51 4.32
CA ILE A 85 -9.71 13.37 4.57
C ILE A 85 -9.29 14.11 5.84
N ASN A 86 -9.75 15.35 6.03
CA ASN A 86 -9.39 16.15 7.21
C ASN A 86 -9.98 15.62 8.52
N THR A 87 -11.13 14.94 8.45
CA THR A 87 -11.78 14.32 9.62
C THR A 87 -11.37 12.86 9.82
N TYR A 88 -10.67 12.27 8.86
CA TYR A 88 -10.18 10.90 8.96
C TYR A 88 -9.02 10.85 9.96
N ASP A 89 -9.31 10.34 11.14
CA ASP A 89 -8.31 10.10 12.17
C ASP A 89 -7.95 8.62 12.15
N ASP A 90 -6.78 8.32 11.60
CA ASP A 90 -6.27 6.95 11.45
C ASP A 90 -6.26 6.17 12.77
N ARG A 91 -6.10 6.89 13.90
CA ARG A 91 -6.08 6.29 15.24
C ARG A 91 -7.47 5.89 15.73
N LYS A 92 -8.52 6.51 15.19
CA LYS A 92 -9.92 6.26 15.58
C LYS A 92 -10.68 5.36 14.63
N GLN A 93 -10.25 5.31 13.35
CA GLN A 93 -10.97 4.59 12.29
C GLN A 93 -10.56 3.11 12.17
N GLY A 94 -9.56 2.68 12.93
CA GLY A 94 -9.09 1.30 12.92
C GLY A 94 -7.95 1.04 11.92
N LEU A 95 -7.68 -0.24 11.72
CA LEU A 95 -6.53 -0.72 10.95
C LEU A 95 -6.97 -1.01 9.51
N ASP A 96 -6.90 -0.01 8.65
CA ASP A 96 -7.53 0.01 7.32
C ASP A 96 -6.61 -0.36 6.16
N SER A 97 -5.30 -0.07 6.28
CA SER A 97 -4.35 -0.27 5.19
C SER A 97 -3.00 -0.77 5.68
N PHE A 98 -2.58 -1.88 5.11
CA PHE A 98 -1.31 -2.54 5.37
C PHE A 98 -0.47 -2.54 4.11
N VAL A 99 0.83 -2.35 4.25
CA VAL A 99 1.74 -2.14 3.12
C VAL A 99 2.90 -3.12 3.17
N LEU A 100 3.16 -3.74 2.02
CA LEU A 100 4.41 -4.42 1.72
C LEU A 100 5.19 -3.57 0.73
N SER A 101 6.43 -3.26 1.08
CA SER A 101 7.35 -2.48 0.27
C SER A 101 8.39 -3.37 -0.39
N PHE A 102 8.62 -3.11 -1.67
CA PHE A 102 9.64 -3.74 -2.51
C PHE A 102 10.40 -2.64 -3.25
N SER A 103 11.57 -2.97 -3.77
CA SER A 103 12.36 -2.08 -4.63
C SER A 103 12.59 -2.73 -6.01
N GLU A 104 12.77 -1.93 -7.05
CA GLU A 104 13.25 -2.43 -8.34
C GLU A 104 14.76 -2.71 -8.33
N ASP A 105 15.50 -2.21 -7.32
CA ASP A 105 16.94 -2.41 -7.19
C ASP A 105 17.25 -3.66 -6.38
N GLN A 106 18.01 -4.57 -6.99
CA GLN A 106 18.44 -5.81 -6.35
C GLN A 106 19.60 -5.64 -5.35
N ASP A 107 20.39 -4.56 -5.49
CA ASP A 107 21.64 -4.37 -4.75
C ASP A 107 21.90 -2.87 -4.55
N ASN A 108 21.20 -2.28 -3.57
CA ASN A 108 21.21 -0.85 -3.29
C ASN A 108 21.73 -0.59 -1.87
N THR A 109 22.79 0.21 -1.76
CA THR A 109 23.48 0.52 -0.50
C THR A 109 22.53 1.09 0.56
N GLU A 110 21.67 2.03 0.17
CA GLU A 110 20.72 2.68 1.09
C GLU A 110 19.68 1.68 1.63
N LEU A 111 19.18 0.78 0.77
CA LEU A 111 18.24 -0.26 1.17
C LEU A 111 18.89 -1.32 2.06
N TRP A 112 20.17 -1.67 1.81
CA TRP A 112 20.91 -2.54 2.70
C TRP A 112 21.06 -1.96 4.10
N GLU A 113 21.37 -0.67 4.20
CA GLU A 113 21.52 0.00 5.50
C GLU A 113 20.16 0.11 6.23
N LYS A 114 19.09 0.52 5.55
CA LYS A 114 17.78 0.77 6.18
C LYS A 114 16.98 -0.50 6.47
N HIS A 115 16.97 -1.44 5.54
CA HIS A 115 16.06 -2.58 5.54
C HIS A 115 16.77 -3.94 5.55
N GLY A 116 18.03 -3.99 5.16
CA GLY A 116 18.87 -5.19 5.11
C GLY A 116 19.77 -5.35 6.33
N ASN A 117 19.36 -4.90 7.51
CA ASN A 117 20.12 -5.01 8.76
C ASN A 117 21.58 -4.51 8.63
N GLY A 118 21.76 -3.31 8.06
CA GLY A 118 23.10 -2.74 7.83
C GLY A 118 23.95 -3.58 6.88
N GLY A 119 23.34 -4.24 5.91
CA GLY A 119 24.00 -5.11 4.94
C GLY A 119 24.23 -6.57 5.41
N ARG A 120 23.70 -6.97 6.57
CA ARG A 120 23.73 -8.35 7.07
C ARG A 120 22.47 -9.14 6.76
N GLY A 121 21.58 -8.57 5.95
CA GLY A 121 20.30 -9.16 5.56
C GLY A 121 20.35 -9.82 4.19
N ILE A 122 19.16 -10.00 3.65
CA ILE A 122 18.91 -10.57 2.32
C ILE A 122 17.93 -9.70 1.54
N ALA A 123 17.99 -9.76 0.22
CA ALA A 123 16.97 -9.20 -0.67
C ALA A 123 16.32 -10.35 -1.45
N LEU A 124 15.02 -10.51 -1.26
CA LEU A 124 14.21 -11.55 -1.91
C LEU A 124 13.60 -10.98 -3.18
N GLY A 125 13.94 -11.52 -4.34
CA GLY A 125 13.52 -11.08 -5.66
C GLY A 125 12.28 -11.83 -6.16
N PHE A 126 11.19 -11.11 -6.34
CA PHE A 126 9.89 -11.63 -6.72
C PHE A 126 9.48 -11.23 -8.14
N ASP A 127 8.89 -12.15 -8.88
CA ASP A 127 8.24 -11.88 -10.15
C ASP A 127 6.85 -11.27 -9.91
N THR A 128 6.65 -10.01 -10.31
CA THR A 128 5.39 -9.27 -10.08
C THR A 128 4.16 -9.94 -10.67
N ASP A 129 4.33 -10.67 -11.77
CA ASP A 129 3.21 -11.35 -12.46
C ASP A 129 2.72 -12.55 -11.65
N LYS A 130 3.63 -13.16 -10.88
CA LYS A 130 3.37 -14.29 -9.97
C LYS A 130 3.19 -13.89 -8.52
N LEU A 131 3.46 -12.64 -8.17
CA LEU A 131 3.33 -12.10 -6.83
C LEU A 131 1.85 -11.82 -6.52
N GLN A 132 1.09 -12.91 -6.34
CA GLN A 132 -0.34 -12.90 -6.09
C GLN A 132 -0.60 -13.28 -4.63
N PRO A 133 -1.08 -12.33 -3.78
CA PRO A 133 -1.47 -12.65 -2.41
C PRO A 133 -2.72 -13.56 -2.40
N ASP A 134 -2.96 -14.22 -1.27
CA ASP A 134 -4.22 -14.93 -1.09
C ASP A 134 -5.36 -13.92 -0.92
N TYR A 135 -6.06 -13.64 -2.02
CA TYR A 135 -7.12 -12.61 -2.07
C TYR A 135 -8.29 -12.88 -1.14
N ASN A 136 -8.52 -14.13 -0.71
CA ASN A 136 -9.64 -14.47 0.16
C ASN A 136 -9.52 -13.87 1.57
N ARG A 137 -8.32 -13.41 1.95
CA ARG A 137 -8.04 -12.81 3.26
C ARG A 137 -8.07 -11.28 3.28
N PHE A 138 -8.28 -10.65 2.10
CA PHE A 138 -8.19 -9.21 1.95
C PHE A 138 -9.39 -8.65 1.22
N VAL A 139 -9.96 -7.56 1.76
CA VAL A 139 -11.07 -6.85 1.12
C VAL A 139 -10.60 -6.14 -0.15
N ASN A 140 -9.42 -5.52 -0.09
CA ASN A 140 -8.80 -4.81 -1.20
C ASN A 140 -7.33 -5.17 -1.32
N VAL A 141 -6.84 -5.26 -2.56
CA VAL A 141 -5.42 -5.44 -2.86
C VAL A 141 -5.05 -4.56 -4.05
N PHE A 142 -4.12 -3.65 -3.85
CA PHE A 142 -3.57 -2.79 -4.89
C PHE A 142 -2.07 -3.01 -5.03
N LYS A 143 -1.58 -3.07 -6.25
CA LYS A 143 -0.16 -3.31 -6.56
C LYS A 143 0.31 -2.34 -7.62
N LYS A 144 1.27 -1.49 -7.32
CA LYS A 144 1.91 -0.58 -8.31
C LYS A 144 3.23 0.01 -7.81
N LYS A 145 3.95 0.63 -8.72
CA LYS A 145 5.11 1.47 -8.41
C LYS A 145 4.68 2.73 -7.68
N CYS A 146 5.53 3.21 -6.77
CA CYS A 146 5.34 4.51 -6.16
C CYS A 146 5.57 5.63 -7.18
N THR A 147 4.78 6.67 -7.06
CA THR A 147 4.97 7.93 -7.78
C THR A 147 5.70 8.91 -6.88
N TYR A 148 6.73 9.58 -7.41
CA TYR A 148 7.57 10.51 -6.67
C TYR A 148 7.28 11.95 -7.10
N TRP A 149 7.06 12.83 -6.13
CA TRP A 149 6.65 14.21 -6.35
C TRP A 149 7.65 15.19 -5.75
N SER A 150 8.03 16.22 -6.51
CA SER A 150 8.83 17.32 -5.98
C SER A 150 8.00 18.20 -5.03
N GLU A 151 8.65 18.87 -4.09
CA GLU A 151 7.97 19.82 -3.18
C GLU A 151 7.29 20.98 -3.92
N ASP A 152 7.79 21.31 -5.11
CA ASP A 152 7.23 22.38 -5.95
C ASP A 152 5.85 22.07 -6.51
N ILE A 153 5.37 20.84 -6.40
CA ILE A 153 4.04 20.45 -6.92
C ILE A 153 2.90 21.21 -6.26
N LYS A 154 3.13 21.77 -5.07
CA LYS A 154 2.16 22.67 -4.41
C LYS A 154 1.90 23.96 -5.21
N LYS A 155 2.75 24.26 -6.20
CA LYS A 155 2.73 25.51 -6.99
C LYS A 155 2.29 25.30 -8.44
N HIS A 156 2.15 24.05 -8.93
CA HIS A 156 1.88 23.77 -10.34
C HIS A 156 0.51 23.13 -10.54
N ASP A 157 -0.13 23.49 -11.65
CA ASP A 157 -1.38 22.87 -12.12
C ASP A 157 -1.11 21.38 -12.41
N PHE A 158 -1.63 20.53 -11.55
CA PHE A 158 -1.52 19.09 -11.70
C PHE A 158 -2.60 18.59 -12.64
N LYS A 159 -2.19 17.90 -13.72
CA LYS A 159 -3.13 17.19 -14.60
C LYS A 159 -3.21 15.75 -14.18
N LEU A 160 -4.38 15.33 -13.75
CA LEU A 160 -4.66 13.94 -13.43
C LEU A 160 -4.84 13.13 -14.71
N ASP A 161 -4.15 11.99 -14.80
CA ASP A 161 -4.35 11.05 -15.91
C ASP A 161 -5.75 10.41 -15.81
N PRO A 162 -6.63 10.60 -16.82
CA PRO A 162 -7.97 10.00 -16.84
C PRO A 162 -7.98 8.47 -16.78
N THR A 163 -6.87 7.83 -17.13
CA THR A 163 -6.73 6.36 -17.07
C THR A 163 -6.35 5.87 -15.67
N SER A 164 -5.94 6.79 -14.79
CA SER A 164 -5.49 6.46 -13.43
C SER A 164 -6.60 5.84 -12.57
N THR A 165 -6.22 4.98 -11.65
CA THR A 165 -7.14 4.37 -10.67
C THR A 165 -7.79 5.45 -9.80
N LEU A 166 -7.05 6.51 -9.47
CA LEU A 166 -7.57 7.64 -8.69
C LEU A 166 -8.70 8.35 -9.44
N TYR A 167 -8.49 8.70 -10.72
CA TYR A 167 -9.52 9.32 -11.55
C TYR A 167 -10.80 8.49 -11.56
N LYS A 168 -10.67 7.19 -11.86
CA LYS A 168 -11.82 6.28 -11.88
C LYS A 168 -12.54 6.21 -10.55
N SER A 169 -11.81 6.09 -9.45
CA SER A 169 -12.38 6.02 -8.10
C SER A 169 -13.16 7.29 -7.73
N ILE A 170 -12.65 8.47 -8.08
CA ILE A 170 -13.33 9.73 -7.83
C ILE A 170 -14.56 9.85 -8.73
N LEU A 171 -14.43 9.50 -10.01
CA LEU A 171 -15.55 9.51 -10.97
C LEU A 171 -16.68 8.57 -10.54
N ASP A 172 -16.35 7.35 -10.10
CA ASP A 172 -17.34 6.37 -9.64
C ASP A 172 -18.04 6.86 -8.37
N THR A 173 -17.29 7.48 -7.47
CA THR A 173 -17.85 8.09 -6.26
C THR A 173 -18.75 9.27 -6.63
N TYR A 174 -18.32 10.11 -7.55
CA TYR A 174 -19.13 11.21 -8.04
C TYR A 174 -20.46 10.73 -8.63
N LYS A 175 -20.40 9.70 -9.50
CA LYS A 175 -21.61 9.06 -10.08
C LYS A 175 -22.52 8.46 -9.01
N MET A 176 -21.94 7.80 -8.01
CA MET A 176 -22.72 7.23 -6.89
C MET A 176 -23.43 8.33 -6.08
N MET A 177 -22.76 9.46 -5.85
CA MET A 177 -23.32 10.59 -5.11
C MET A 177 -24.43 11.32 -5.88
N THR A 178 -24.42 11.28 -7.20
CA THR A 178 -25.42 11.89 -8.07
C THR A 178 -26.54 10.93 -8.46
N ASP A 179 -26.46 9.62 -8.14
CA ASP A 179 -27.50 8.63 -8.41
C ASP A 179 -28.66 8.76 -7.40
N THR A 180 -29.77 9.31 -7.85
CA THR A 180 -30.97 9.51 -7.05
C THR A 180 -31.51 8.20 -6.45
N ARG A 181 -31.35 7.08 -7.15
CA ARG A 181 -31.83 5.74 -6.67
C ARG A 181 -31.08 5.31 -5.41
N VAL A 182 -29.80 5.61 -5.31
CA VAL A 182 -28.99 5.33 -4.10
C VAL A 182 -29.49 6.20 -2.94
N ILE A 183 -29.72 7.48 -3.20
CA ILE A 183 -30.24 8.43 -2.20
C ILE A 183 -31.64 8.02 -1.71
N ASP A 184 -32.53 7.65 -2.63
CA ASP A 184 -33.88 7.21 -2.29
C ASP A 184 -33.89 5.94 -1.46
N SER A 185 -32.99 4.97 -1.77
CA SER A 185 -32.84 3.75 -0.98
C SER A 185 -32.40 4.03 0.45
N PHE A 186 -31.47 4.96 0.66
CA PHE A 186 -31.06 5.40 1.99
C PHE A 186 -32.17 6.14 2.73
N SER A 187 -32.94 6.97 2.02
CA SER A 187 -34.07 7.70 2.59
C SER A 187 -35.19 6.78 3.08
N ALA A 188 -35.41 5.64 2.42
CA ALA A 188 -36.36 4.63 2.82
C ALA A 188 -35.94 3.92 4.14
N ILE A 189 -34.63 3.76 4.37
CA ILE A 189 -34.09 3.05 5.54
C ILE A 189 -33.97 3.97 6.77
N TYR A 190 -33.48 5.20 6.58
CA TYR A 190 -33.10 6.08 7.69
C TYR A 190 -34.06 7.27 7.92
N GLY A 191 -35.05 7.46 7.06
CA GLY A 191 -35.94 8.62 7.07
C GLY A 191 -35.28 9.86 6.45
N LYS A 192 -36.04 10.77 5.89
CA LYS A 192 -35.56 11.91 5.10
C LYS A 192 -34.61 12.86 5.87
N GLU A 193 -34.92 13.13 7.14
CA GLU A 193 -34.10 14.07 7.94
C GLU A 193 -32.77 13.49 8.42
N SER A 194 -32.75 12.20 8.75
CA SER A 194 -31.52 11.50 9.20
C SER A 194 -30.63 11.08 8.04
N THR A 195 -31.21 10.87 6.85
CA THR A 195 -30.53 10.34 5.66
C THR A 195 -29.38 11.23 5.22
N ALA A 196 -29.56 12.54 5.22
CA ALA A 196 -28.52 13.47 4.77
C ALA A 196 -27.23 13.35 5.61
N GLY A 197 -27.36 13.27 6.94
CA GLY A 197 -26.21 13.12 7.85
C GLY A 197 -25.52 11.77 7.70
N VAL A 198 -26.28 10.68 7.67
CA VAL A 198 -25.73 9.31 7.58
C VAL A 198 -25.07 9.07 6.22
N VAL A 199 -25.72 9.46 5.12
CA VAL A 199 -25.18 9.32 3.77
C VAL A 199 -23.93 10.18 3.62
N SER A 200 -23.95 11.43 4.07
CA SER A 200 -22.79 12.32 4.03
C SER A 200 -21.59 11.73 4.78
N GLN A 201 -21.80 11.24 6.01
CA GLN A 201 -20.71 10.65 6.80
C GLN A 201 -20.18 9.36 6.18
N ARG A 202 -21.06 8.51 5.66
CA ARG A 202 -20.63 7.25 5.01
C ARG A 202 -19.84 7.52 3.73
N ILE A 203 -20.29 8.47 2.92
CA ILE A 203 -19.58 8.91 1.70
C ILE A 203 -18.21 9.46 2.08
N LYS A 204 -18.13 10.36 3.06
CA LYS A 204 -16.85 10.90 3.52
C LYS A 204 -15.87 9.81 3.95
N ASN A 205 -16.32 8.87 4.76
CA ASN A 205 -15.47 7.79 5.25
C ASN A 205 -15.01 6.87 4.12
N THR A 206 -15.92 6.47 3.23
CA THR A 206 -15.60 5.61 2.08
C THR A 206 -14.62 6.29 1.13
N LEU A 207 -14.81 7.57 0.85
CA LEU A 207 -13.91 8.34 0.00
C LEU A 207 -12.54 8.51 0.63
N ALA A 208 -12.48 8.93 1.90
CA ALA A 208 -11.22 9.07 2.61
C ALA A 208 -10.45 7.75 2.63
N GLN A 209 -11.12 6.65 2.94
CA GLN A 209 -10.52 5.32 2.94
C GLN A 209 -10.02 4.92 1.56
N ASN A 210 -10.82 5.09 0.50
CA ASN A 210 -10.39 4.77 -0.85
C ASN A 210 -9.17 5.59 -1.29
N ILE A 211 -9.16 6.88 -1.00
CA ILE A 211 -8.04 7.76 -1.35
C ILE A 211 -6.78 7.35 -0.60
N ILE A 212 -6.88 7.07 0.68
CA ILE A 212 -5.75 6.64 1.49
C ILE A 212 -5.20 5.31 0.96
N THR A 213 -6.04 4.31 0.73
CA THR A 213 -5.60 2.97 0.32
C THR A 213 -5.13 2.86 -1.13
N THR A 214 -5.68 3.70 -2.03
CA THR A 214 -5.38 3.63 -3.47
C THR A 214 -4.42 4.71 -3.96
N PHE A 215 -4.29 5.79 -3.23
CA PHE A 215 -3.49 6.95 -3.64
C PHE A 215 -2.36 7.25 -2.65
N ASP A 216 -2.67 7.60 -1.40
CA ASP A 216 -1.67 8.07 -0.42
C ASP A 216 -0.50 7.08 -0.25
N VAL A 217 -0.81 5.80 -0.10
CA VAL A 217 0.22 4.75 0.11
C VAL A 217 1.19 4.58 -1.06
N PHE A 218 0.87 5.11 -2.24
CA PHE A 218 1.70 4.98 -3.45
C PHE A 218 2.37 6.29 -3.87
N ASN A 219 2.21 7.35 -3.10
CA ASN A 219 2.80 8.65 -3.40
C ASN A 219 3.84 9.01 -2.35
N LYS A 220 5.02 9.39 -2.82
CA LYS A 220 6.19 9.71 -1.99
C LYS A 220 6.81 11.03 -2.39
N GLN A 221 7.51 11.66 -1.47
CA GLN A 221 8.37 12.79 -1.77
C GLN A 221 9.56 12.36 -2.64
N ASP A 222 10.03 13.25 -3.49
CA ASP A 222 11.11 12.99 -4.43
C ASP A 222 12.45 12.61 -3.78
N VAL A 223 12.69 13.06 -2.57
CA VAL A 223 13.87 12.68 -1.77
C VAL A 223 14.04 11.16 -1.62
N TRP A 224 12.94 10.40 -1.72
CA TRP A 224 12.93 8.93 -1.63
C TRP A 224 12.98 8.22 -2.99
N ARG A 225 13.16 8.94 -4.09
CA ARG A 225 13.16 8.38 -5.47
C ARG A 225 14.16 7.26 -5.68
N ASN A 226 15.29 7.31 -4.97
CA ASN A 226 16.33 6.28 -5.05
C ASN A 226 15.88 4.91 -4.54
N GLU A 227 14.80 4.83 -3.78
CA GLU A 227 14.26 3.54 -3.33
C GLU A 227 13.55 2.77 -4.45
N LYS A 228 13.14 3.45 -5.54
CA LYS A 228 12.43 2.87 -6.71
C LYS A 228 11.35 1.88 -6.26
N GLU A 229 10.51 2.35 -5.35
CA GLU A 229 9.64 1.48 -4.58
C GLU A 229 8.44 0.97 -5.38
N TYR A 230 8.15 -0.30 -5.21
CA TYR A 230 6.93 -0.97 -5.64
C TYR A 230 6.19 -1.44 -4.39
N ARG A 231 4.92 -1.13 -4.27
CA ARG A 231 4.11 -1.44 -3.10
C ARG A 231 2.96 -2.38 -3.42
N ILE A 232 2.61 -3.18 -2.41
CA ILE A 232 1.33 -3.86 -2.31
C ILE A 232 0.60 -3.27 -1.10
N SER A 233 -0.53 -2.64 -1.35
CA SER A 233 -1.45 -2.14 -0.31
C SER A 233 -2.59 -3.12 -0.14
N LEU A 234 -2.92 -3.45 1.11
CA LEU A 234 -3.85 -4.50 1.48
C LEU A 234 -4.79 -4.00 2.59
N SER A 235 -6.06 -4.40 2.52
CA SER A 235 -7.02 -4.20 3.62
C SER A 235 -7.40 -5.58 4.18
N PRO A 236 -6.72 -6.08 5.24
CA PRO A 236 -6.99 -7.40 5.81
C PRO A 236 -8.32 -7.42 6.55
N MET A 237 -8.87 -8.62 6.73
CA MET A 237 -9.96 -8.82 7.68
C MET A 237 -9.43 -8.56 9.10
N PRO A 238 -10.25 -8.01 10.03
CA PRO A 238 -9.80 -7.71 11.40
C PRO A 238 -9.21 -8.93 12.13
N VAL A 239 -9.72 -10.14 11.85
CA VAL A 239 -9.23 -11.40 12.43
C VAL A 239 -7.83 -11.80 11.94
N ASP A 240 -7.34 -11.22 10.85
CA ASP A 240 -6.04 -11.52 10.26
C ASP A 240 -4.95 -10.52 10.70
N ILE A 241 -5.28 -9.59 11.61
CA ILE A 241 -4.34 -8.60 12.11
C ILE A 241 -3.67 -9.14 13.37
N GLU A 242 -2.36 -9.14 13.34
CA GLU A 242 -1.50 -9.53 14.45
C GLU A 242 -0.69 -8.32 14.94
N PHE A 243 -0.07 -8.45 16.10
CA PHE A 243 0.72 -7.37 16.71
C PHE A 243 2.13 -7.87 17.06
N LEU A 244 3.14 -7.11 16.62
CA LEU A 244 4.53 -7.32 17.01
C LEU A 244 4.97 -6.21 17.95
N LYS A 245 5.75 -6.56 18.95
CA LYS A 245 6.40 -5.60 19.83
C LYS A 245 7.70 -5.12 19.16
N ASP A 246 7.85 -3.83 18.99
CA ASP A 246 9.08 -3.25 18.46
C ASP A 246 10.19 -3.16 19.54
N LYS A 247 11.35 -2.60 19.15
CA LYS A 247 12.50 -2.42 20.05
C LYS A 247 12.21 -1.45 21.22
N ASN A 248 11.25 -0.54 21.05
CA ASN A 248 10.85 0.45 22.04
C ASN A 248 9.74 -0.08 22.97
N GLY A 249 9.17 -1.22 22.65
CA GLY A 249 8.08 -1.84 23.38
C GLY A 249 6.70 -1.50 22.84
N ASP A 250 6.60 -0.75 21.74
CA ASP A 250 5.34 -0.40 21.09
C ASP A 250 4.80 -1.56 20.26
N TYR A 251 3.47 -1.70 20.23
CA TYR A 251 2.81 -2.72 19.42
C TYR A 251 2.58 -2.21 18.00
N ILE A 252 3.21 -2.88 17.03
CA ILE A 252 3.04 -2.61 15.60
C ILE A 252 2.06 -3.62 15.02
N PRO A 253 0.91 -3.17 14.50
CA PRO A 253 -0.01 -4.06 13.79
C PRO A 253 0.57 -4.48 12.44
N TYR A 254 0.41 -5.77 12.12
CA TYR A 254 0.81 -6.33 10.84
C TYR A 254 -0.18 -7.42 10.38
N ALA A 255 -0.15 -7.72 9.09
CA ALA A 255 -0.87 -8.83 8.51
C ALA A 255 0.09 -9.79 7.81
N ASN A 256 -0.09 -11.09 8.00
CA ASN A 256 0.67 -12.11 7.29
C ASN A 256 0.10 -12.28 5.88
N VAL A 257 0.92 -11.98 4.88
CA VAL A 257 0.56 -12.08 3.46
C VAL A 257 1.24 -13.29 2.84
N GLN A 258 0.44 -14.22 2.34
CA GLN A 258 0.94 -15.44 1.71
C GLN A 258 1.07 -15.29 0.21
N PHE A 259 2.20 -15.71 -0.34
CA PHE A 259 2.48 -15.73 -1.77
C PHE A 259 2.89 -17.14 -2.24
N PRO A 260 2.60 -17.51 -3.48
CA PRO A 260 3.13 -18.75 -4.06
C PRO A 260 4.67 -18.73 -4.08
N ILE A 261 5.32 -19.85 -3.72
CA ILE A 261 6.79 -19.97 -3.82
C ILE A 261 7.29 -19.69 -5.25
N ALA A 262 6.49 -20.02 -6.26
CA ALA A 262 6.79 -19.76 -7.66
C ALA A 262 6.95 -18.27 -8.01
N SER A 263 6.56 -17.36 -7.10
CA SER A 263 6.84 -15.92 -7.25
C SER A 263 8.28 -15.56 -6.92
N LEU A 264 8.98 -16.33 -6.07
CA LEU A 264 10.38 -16.10 -5.73
C LEU A 264 11.29 -16.57 -6.86
N ARG A 265 12.14 -15.68 -7.39
CA ARG A 265 13.05 -15.94 -8.51
C ARG A 265 14.50 -15.93 -8.08
N MET A 266 14.85 -15.09 -7.15
CA MET A 266 16.21 -14.97 -6.68
C MET A 266 16.28 -14.50 -5.22
N LEU A 267 17.45 -14.69 -4.63
CA LEU A 267 17.82 -14.19 -3.32
C LEU A 267 19.23 -13.59 -3.42
N VAL A 268 19.38 -12.36 -2.95
CA VAL A 268 20.69 -11.70 -2.86
C VAL A 268 21.10 -11.64 -1.40
N ILE A 269 22.30 -12.11 -1.09
CA ILE A 269 22.90 -12.09 0.25
C ILE A 269 23.63 -10.76 0.41
N GLY A 270 23.36 -10.06 1.50
CA GLY A 270 23.88 -8.74 1.76
C GLY A 270 25.40 -8.68 1.94
N PRO A 271 26.00 -7.50 1.69
CA PRO A 271 27.47 -7.33 1.56
C PRO A 271 28.25 -7.54 2.85
N ARG A 272 27.59 -7.54 4.02
CA ARG A 272 28.22 -7.79 5.34
C ARG A 272 27.80 -9.12 5.96
N CYS A 273 27.13 -10.01 5.20
CA CYS A 273 26.82 -11.36 5.64
C CYS A 273 28.10 -12.19 5.81
N GLY A 274 28.07 -13.15 6.73
CA GLY A 274 29.18 -14.05 6.97
C GLY A 274 29.46 -14.98 5.79
N ARG A 275 30.70 -15.45 5.65
CA ARG A 275 31.15 -16.33 4.53
C ARG A 275 30.31 -17.61 4.37
N ASN A 276 29.67 -18.07 5.44
CA ASN A 276 28.84 -19.28 5.42
C ASN A 276 27.39 -19.02 5.03
N SER A 277 26.97 -17.77 4.84
CA SER A 277 25.57 -17.40 4.57
C SER A 277 25.04 -18.04 3.29
N TYR A 278 25.85 -18.14 2.25
CA TYR A 278 25.48 -18.83 1.01
C TYR A 278 25.11 -20.30 1.25
N GLY A 279 26.00 -21.03 1.94
CA GLY A 279 25.76 -22.45 2.28
C GLY A 279 24.54 -22.63 3.19
N MET A 280 24.33 -21.74 4.15
CA MET A 280 23.17 -21.75 5.04
C MET A 280 21.87 -21.56 4.24
N VAL A 281 21.80 -20.57 3.34
CA VAL A 281 20.62 -20.34 2.50
C VAL A 281 20.30 -21.55 1.63
N LYS A 282 21.32 -22.11 0.95
CA LYS A 282 21.15 -23.31 0.13
C LYS A 282 20.67 -24.52 0.95
N SER A 283 21.23 -24.73 2.14
CA SER A 283 20.82 -25.82 3.03
C SER A 283 19.36 -25.64 3.49
N LEU A 284 18.96 -24.42 3.80
CA LEU A 284 17.57 -24.11 4.19
C LEU A 284 16.59 -24.37 3.03
N PHE A 285 16.96 -23.99 1.79
CA PHE A 285 16.15 -24.29 0.61
C PHE A 285 15.98 -25.80 0.41
N MET A 286 17.07 -26.57 0.52
CA MET A 286 17.02 -28.04 0.44
C MET A 286 16.14 -28.64 1.54
N GLN A 287 16.30 -28.20 2.79
CA GLN A 287 15.51 -28.66 3.94
C GLN A 287 14.01 -28.41 3.72
N ARG A 288 13.67 -27.29 3.11
CA ARG A 288 12.28 -26.89 2.82
C ARG A 288 11.75 -27.49 1.51
N GLY A 289 12.54 -28.23 0.77
CA GLY A 289 12.15 -28.80 -0.53
C GLY A 289 11.87 -27.73 -1.59
N ILE A 290 12.52 -26.57 -1.46
CA ILE A 290 12.36 -25.46 -2.41
C ILE A 290 13.20 -25.76 -3.65
N SER A 291 12.62 -25.52 -4.83
CA SER A 291 13.26 -25.77 -6.14
C SER A 291 14.64 -25.11 -6.24
N GLN A 292 15.57 -25.80 -6.90
CA GLN A 292 16.91 -25.27 -7.20
C GLN A 292 16.90 -24.16 -8.26
N ASP A 293 15.75 -23.87 -8.86
CA ASP A 293 15.60 -22.81 -9.89
C ASP A 293 15.68 -21.40 -9.31
N ILE A 294 15.68 -21.24 -7.98
CA ILE A 294 15.86 -19.95 -7.32
C ILE A 294 17.34 -19.59 -7.33
N GLN A 295 17.66 -18.51 -8.02
CA GLN A 295 19.04 -18.01 -8.09
C GLN A 295 19.47 -17.41 -6.74
N VAL A 296 20.59 -17.86 -6.19
CA VAL A 296 21.19 -17.28 -5.00
C VAL A 296 22.45 -16.54 -5.41
N LEU A 297 22.52 -15.24 -5.11
CA LEU A 297 23.59 -14.33 -5.44
C LEU A 297 24.18 -13.72 -4.16
N GLU A 298 25.41 -13.22 -4.24
CA GLU A 298 26.00 -12.34 -3.23
C GLU A 298 25.98 -10.90 -3.75
N SER A 299 25.83 -9.94 -2.84
CA SER A 299 25.92 -8.51 -3.19
C SER A 299 27.27 -8.18 -3.83
N SER A 300 27.23 -7.37 -4.87
CA SER A 300 28.43 -6.82 -5.51
C SER A 300 28.99 -5.59 -4.79
N ILE A 301 28.21 -5.02 -3.86
CA ILE A 301 28.58 -3.82 -3.09
C ILE A 301 29.63 -4.20 -2.04
N ARG A 302 30.64 -3.36 -1.91
CA ARG A 302 31.64 -3.45 -0.82
C ARG A 302 31.37 -2.33 0.17
N LEU A 303 30.61 -2.62 1.21
CA LEU A 303 30.47 -1.71 2.35
C LEU A 303 31.73 -1.80 3.21
N ARG A 304 32.40 -0.68 3.38
CA ARG A 304 33.58 -0.55 4.26
C ARG A 304 33.17 -0.47 5.73
#